data_186bf8fe6553b2e35c7ecc2e8948ef55
#
_entry.id   186bf8fe6553b2e35c7ecc2e8948ef55
#
_cell.length_a   1.000
_cell.length_b   1.000
_cell.length_c   1.000
_cell.angle_alpha   90.00
_cell.angle_beta   90.00
_cell.angle_gamma   90.00
#
_symmetry.space_group_name_H-M   'P 1'
#
loop_
_entity.id
_entity.type
_entity.pdbx_description
1 polymer ?
#
loop_
_entity_poly.entity_id
_entity_poly.type
_entity_poly.pdbx_seq_one_letter_code
_entity_poly.pdbx_strand_id
1 'polypeptide(L)'
;LTLLALAVAGCGDTAKLPVEAGVGPSPQLPAPNKTMLPTMNVATASGWADTAAPTPAPAFKVTALARQLDHPRWLYTLPNGDVLVAESNKPPKPKEDQSLYRQIRGKVQSMVMKRAGAEVPSANRITLLRDTDGDGVAEMRTVSLADLHSPFGMALVGNELFIANADALVKVPYSAGQTAAAGAPVQVTDLPPGVNHHWAKNG
;
A
#
# COMPACT_ATOMS: atom_id res chain seq x y z
N LEU A 1 10.61 -23.24 36.91
CA LEU A 1 9.58 -22.44 36.17
C LEU A 1 9.85 -20.93 36.15
N THR A 2 11.05 -20.48 36.58
CA THR A 2 11.39 -19.06 36.80
C THR A 2 12.38 -18.49 35.77
N LEU A 3 12.77 -19.23 34.74
CA LEU A 3 13.77 -18.78 33.75
C LEU A 3 13.18 -18.19 32.44
N LEU A 4 11.87 -18.19 32.27
CA LEU A 4 11.22 -17.71 31.03
C LEU A 4 10.73 -16.27 31.11
N ALA A 5 10.79 -15.62 32.27
CA ALA A 5 10.27 -14.26 32.48
C ALA A 5 11.29 -13.15 32.21
N LEU A 6 12.58 -13.46 32.02
CA LEU A 6 13.62 -12.44 31.81
C LEU A 6 13.89 -12.06 30.33
N ALA A 7 13.24 -12.70 29.38
CA ALA A 7 13.53 -12.49 27.97
C ALA A 7 12.69 -11.36 27.29
N VAL A 8 11.83 -10.67 27.99
CA VAL A 8 10.91 -9.69 27.42
C VAL A 8 11.24 -8.24 27.77
N ALA A 9 12.21 -7.98 28.64
CA ALA A 9 12.49 -6.64 29.15
C ALA A 9 13.64 -5.89 28.44
N GLY A 10 14.07 -6.30 27.27
CA GLY A 10 15.29 -5.78 26.67
C GLY A 10 15.24 -5.31 25.23
N CYS A 11 14.10 -4.87 24.69
CA CYS A 11 13.99 -4.60 23.26
C CYS A 11 13.50 -3.18 22.96
N GLY A 12 14.31 -2.19 23.31
CA GLY A 12 14.04 -0.84 22.87
C GLY A 12 15.28 0.02 22.96
N ASP A 13 16.01 0.16 21.84
CA ASP A 13 16.97 1.26 21.77
C ASP A 13 16.21 2.57 21.66
N THR A 14 16.37 3.40 22.66
CA THR A 14 15.86 4.77 22.64
C THR A 14 16.79 5.62 21.78
N ALA A 15 16.24 6.44 20.90
CA ALA A 15 17.00 7.43 20.17
C ALA A 15 17.75 8.34 21.14
N LYS A 16 19.07 8.44 20.98
CA LYS A 16 19.96 9.20 21.88
C LYS A 16 20.32 10.58 21.32
N LEU A 17 20.14 10.77 20.01
CA LEU A 17 20.40 12.04 19.35
C LEU A 17 19.14 12.90 19.34
N PRO A 18 19.25 14.22 19.55
CA PRO A 18 18.12 15.11 19.34
C PRO A 18 17.68 15.09 17.88
N VAL A 19 16.41 15.40 17.63
CA VAL A 19 15.81 15.33 16.27
C VAL A 19 16.60 16.21 15.29
N GLU A 20 17.07 17.36 15.73
CA GLU A 20 17.80 18.35 14.94
C GLU A 20 19.14 17.81 14.43
N ALA A 21 19.76 16.87 15.16
CA ALA A 21 21.03 16.25 14.73
C ALA A 21 20.89 15.45 13.43
N GLY A 22 19.68 14.92 13.13
CA GLY A 22 19.38 14.17 11.93
C GLY A 22 18.96 15.01 10.72
N VAL A 23 18.94 16.35 10.84
CA VAL A 23 18.42 17.24 9.82
C VAL A 23 19.53 18.13 9.24
N GLY A 24 19.42 18.48 7.95
CA GLY A 24 20.35 19.39 7.26
C GLY A 24 21.29 18.69 6.29
N PRO A 25 22.22 19.44 5.66
CA PRO A 25 23.11 18.91 4.61
C PRO A 25 24.19 17.95 5.15
N SER A 26 24.42 17.92 6.46
CA SER A 26 25.41 17.06 7.11
C SER A 26 24.84 16.45 8.39
N PRO A 27 23.85 15.53 8.28
CA PRO A 27 23.19 14.96 9.42
C PRO A 27 24.14 14.06 10.23
N GLN A 28 24.03 14.11 11.54
CA GLN A 28 24.73 13.16 12.42
C GLN A 28 23.95 11.85 12.45
N LEU A 29 24.53 10.80 11.92
CA LEU A 29 23.96 9.46 11.98
C LEU A 29 24.47 8.73 13.21
N PRO A 30 23.58 8.07 14.00
CA PRO A 30 24.03 7.24 15.11
C PRO A 30 24.82 6.03 14.58
N ALA A 31 25.81 5.58 15.33
CA ALA A 31 26.54 4.36 15.02
C ALA A 31 25.55 3.17 14.96
N PRO A 32 25.72 2.24 13.98
CA PRO A 32 24.88 1.07 13.90
C PRO A 32 24.93 0.24 15.18
N ASN A 33 23.76 -0.07 15.75
CA ASN A 33 23.68 -0.96 16.90
C ASN A 33 23.76 -2.42 16.43
N LYS A 34 24.90 -3.06 16.69
CA LYS A 34 25.13 -4.47 16.35
C LYS A 34 24.60 -5.36 17.47
N THR A 35 23.33 -5.67 17.45
CA THR A 35 22.71 -6.64 18.37
C THR A 35 22.57 -8.00 17.70
N MET A 36 22.66 -9.08 18.48
CA MET A 36 22.46 -10.45 18.00
C MET A 36 20.98 -10.69 17.60
N LEU A 37 20.06 -9.99 18.22
CA LEU A 37 18.64 -9.93 17.85
C LEU A 37 18.35 -8.51 17.36
N PRO A 38 17.90 -8.32 16.11
CA PRO A 38 17.55 -7.00 15.63
C PRO A 38 16.37 -6.44 16.43
N THR A 39 16.57 -5.25 17.01
CA THR A 39 15.50 -4.51 17.66
C THR A 39 14.69 -3.79 16.60
N MET A 40 13.53 -4.33 16.23
CA MET A 40 12.57 -3.68 15.36
C MET A 40 11.35 -3.26 16.17
N ASN A 41 11.11 -1.96 16.26
CA ASN A 41 9.83 -1.46 16.74
C ASN A 41 8.87 -1.34 15.56
N VAL A 42 7.96 -2.29 15.44
CA VAL A 42 6.92 -2.26 14.39
C VAL A 42 5.70 -1.58 14.97
N ALA A 43 5.41 -0.39 14.46
CA ALA A 43 4.20 0.34 14.83
C ALA A 43 2.94 -0.47 14.47
N THR A 44 1.98 -0.49 15.37
CA THR A 44 0.68 -1.09 15.09
C THR A 44 -0.08 -0.19 14.13
N ALA A 45 -0.60 -0.75 13.02
CA ALA A 45 -1.48 -0.01 12.14
C ALA A 45 -2.78 0.31 12.88
N SER A 46 -3.15 1.59 12.92
CA SER A 46 -4.45 2.07 13.41
C SER A 46 -5.09 2.90 12.32
N GLY A 47 -6.34 2.58 11.98
CA GLY A 47 -7.13 3.38 11.06
C GLY A 47 -7.68 4.64 11.73
N TRP A 48 -8.18 5.56 10.92
CA TRP A 48 -8.98 6.68 11.39
C TRP A 48 -10.34 6.18 11.87
N ALA A 49 -10.84 6.71 12.98
CA ALA A 49 -12.24 6.51 13.36
C ALA A 49 -13.16 7.10 12.27
N ASP A 50 -14.39 6.58 12.15
CA ASP A 50 -15.30 6.98 11.06
C ASP A 50 -15.60 8.47 10.99
N THR A 51 -15.55 9.17 12.13
CA THR A 51 -15.75 10.63 12.22
C THR A 51 -14.45 11.42 12.29
N ALA A 52 -13.29 10.76 12.33
CA ALA A 52 -12.02 11.45 12.47
C ALA A 52 -11.46 11.87 11.10
N ALA A 53 -10.76 13.00 11.09
CA ALA A 53 -10.02 13.52 9.95
C ALA A 53 -8.68 14.12 10.44
N PRO A 54 -7.67 14.23 9.56
CA PRO A 54 -6.47 14.99 9.85
C PRO A 54 -6.83 16.45 10.17
N THR A 55 -6.10 17.08 11.07
CA THR A 55 -6.24 18.53 11.32
C THR A 55 -5.60 19.29 10.15
N PRO A 56 -6.36 20.09 9.40
CA PRO A 56 -5.80 20.88 8.30
C PRO A 56 -4.95 22.04 8.81
N ALA A 57 -4.04 22.53 7.97
CA ALA A 57 -3.38 23.78 8.20
C ALA A 57 -4.40 24.95 8.17
N PRO A 58 -4.08 26.12 8.76
CA PRO A 58 -4.96 27.29 8.67
C PRO A 58 -5.35 27.60 7.23
N ALA A 59 -6.58 27.98 7.00
CA ALA A 59 -7.20 28.26 5.69
C ALA A 59 -7.42 27.04 4.77
N PHE A 60 -7.17 25.82 5.22
CA PHE A 60 -7.49 24.61 4.48
C PHE A 60 -8.64 23.85 5.14
N LYS A 61 -9.41 23.12 4.32
CA LYS A 61 -10.42 22.15 4.75
C LYS A 61 -9.96 20.76 4.33
N VAL A 62 -10.18 19.76 5.17
CA VAL A 62 -9.97 18.34 4.82
C VAL A 62 -11.32 17.65 4.76
N THR A 63 -11.63 17.04 3.61
CA THR A 63 -12.82 16.22 3.39
C THR A 63 -12.35 14.82 2.96
N ALA A 64 -12.98 13.77 3.50
CA ALA A 64 -12.69 12.41 3.08
C ALA A 64 -13.49 12.10 1.80
N LEU A 65 -12.84 12.01 0.65
CA LEU A 65 -13.48 11.66 -0.61
C LEU A 65 -14.19 10.29 -0.53
N ALA A 66 -13.55 9.30 0.07
CA ALA A 66 -14.14 7.98 0.33
C ALA A 66 -13.50 7.35 1.57
N ARG A 67 -14.23 6.43 2.20
CA ARG A 67 -13.77 5.65 3.36
C ARG A 67 -13.93 4.16 3.08
N GLN A 68 -13.37 3.31 3.94
CA GLN A 68 -13.51 1.84 3.87
C GLN A 68 -13.08 1.25 2.51
N LEU A 69 -11.98 1.78 1.94
CA LEU A 69 -11.30 1.18 0.81
C LEU A 69 -10.38 0.05 1.28
N ASP A 70 -10.26 -1.01 0.47
CA ASP A 70 -9.43 -2.16 0.79
C ASP A 70 -7.97 -1.92 0.37
N HIS A 71 -7.18 -1.39 1.28
CA HIS A 71 -5.74 -1.17 1.07
C HIS A 71 -5.44 -0.31 -0.17
N PRO A 72 -5.96 0.93 -0.24
CA PRO A 72 -5.74 1.83 -1.39
C PRO A 72 -4.25 2.17 -1.51
N ARG A 73 -3.71 2.06 -2.73
CA ARG A 73 -2.27 2.21 -2.99
C ARG A 73 -1.93 3.35 -3.93
N TRP A 74 -2.76 3.55 -4.96
CA TRP A 74 -2.52 4.56 -5.96
C TRP A 74 -3.82 5.20 -6.39
N LEU A 75 -3.76 6.50 -6.69
CA LEU A 75 -4.89 7.28 -7.18
C LEU A 75 -4.56 7.83 -8.55
N TYR A 76 -5.55 7.83 -9.45
CA TYR A 76 -5.46 8.44 -10.75
C TYR A 76 -6.73 9.23 -11.04
N THR A 77 -6.60 10.53 -11.29
CA THR A 77 -7.74 11.38 -11.63
C THR A 77 -7.96 11.39 -13.14
N LEU A 78 -9.14 11.01 -13.56
CA LEU A 78 -9.59 11.03 -14.96
C LEU A 78 -9.92 12.45 -15.41
N PRO A 79 -9.90 12.74 -16.73
CA PRO A 79 -10.19 14.08 -17.25
C PRO A 79 -11.56 14.65 -16.88
N ASN A 80 -12.54 13.79 -16.57
CA ASN A 80 -13.89 14.18 -16.12
C ASN A 80 -14.00 14.39 -14.61
N GLY A 81 -12.90 14.30 -13.86
CA GLY A 81 -12.86 14.47 -12.40
C GLY A 81 -13.05 13.17 -11.59
N ASP A 82 -13.45 12.06 -12.20
CA ASP A 82 -13.53 10.78 -11.50
C ASP A 82 -12.15 10.36 -10.98
N VAL A 83 -12.12 9.67 -9.84
CA VAL A 83 -10.89 9.16 -9.23
C VAL A 83 -10.87 7.64 -9.30
N LEU A 84 -9.88 7.09 -9.97
CA LEU A 84 -9.57 5.66 -9.92
C LEU A 84 -8.65 5.35 -8.76
N VAL A 85 -8.96 4.31 -8.00
CA VAL A 85 -8.20 3.85 -6.86
C VAL A 85 -7.73 2.41 -7.09
N ALA A 86 -6.43 2.19 -7.12
CA ALA A 86 -5.87 0.85 -7.09
C ALA A 86 -5.93 0.30 -5.66
N GLU A 87 -6.81 -0.68 -5.44
CA GLU A 87 -6.93 -1.40 -4.19
C GLU A 87 -6.17 -2.71 -4.29
N SER A 88 -4.98 -2.76 -3.68
CA SER A 88 -4.08 -3.89 -3.84
C SER A 88 -3.12 -4.05 -2.67
N ASN A 89 -2.55 -5.24 -2.54
CA ASN A 89 -1.45 -5.53 -1.63
C ASN A 89 -0.41 -6.41 -2.34
N LYS A 90 0.67 -6.73 -1.66
CA LYS A 90 1.75 -7.58 -2.18
C LYS A 90 1.19 -8.88 -2.77
N PRO A 91 1.71 -9.33 -3.92
CA PRO A 91 1.34 -10.63 -4.47
C PRO A 91 1.75 -11.76 -3.52
N PRO A 92 1.08 -12.92 -3.56
CA PRO A 92 1.48 -14.11 -2.80
C PRO A 92 2.93 -14.47 -3.11
N LYS A 93 3.70 -14.82 -2.08
CA LYS A 93 5.06 -15.32 -2.28
C LYS A 93 5.01 -16.70 -2.95
N PRO A 94 5.89 -16.97 -3.93
CA PRO A 94 6.06 -18.31 -4.44
C PRO A 94 6.36 -19.31 -3.29
N LYS A 95 5.84 -20.52 -3.40
CA LYS A 95 6.18 -21.58 -2.46
C LYS A 95 7.62 -22.01 -2.75
N GLU A 96 8.57 -21.41 -2.04
CA GLU A 96 9.95 -21.89 -2.03
C GLU A 96 10.08 -23.07 -1.08
N ASP A 97 10.92 -24.03 -1.47
CA ASP A 97 11.33 -25.14 -0.59
C ASP A 97 12.14 -24.56 0.58
N GLN A 98 11.49 -24.42 1.74
CA GLN A 98 12.04 -23.68 2.86
C GLN A 98 12.51 -24.64 3.95
N SER A 99 13.76 -24.51 4.35
CA SER A 99 14.28 -25.18 5.56
C SER A 99 13.41 -24.81 6.77
N LEU A 100 13.35 -25.70 7.77
CA LEU A 100 12.58 -25.48 9.01
C LEU A 100 12.89 -24.12 9.67
N TYR A 101 14.15 -23.70 9.64
CA TYR A 101 14.58 -22.40 10.13
C TYR A 101 13.88 -21.22 9.39
N ARG A 102 13.82 -21.29 8.06
CA ARG A 102 13.15 -20.26 7.25
C ARG A 102 11.65 -20.23 7.50
N GLN A 103 11.02 -21.38 7.72
CA GLN A 103 9.60 -21.47 8.05
C GLN A 103 9.28 -20.82 9.39
N ILE A 104 10.09 -21.09 10.44
CA ILE A 104 9.92 -20.48 11.77
C ILE A 104 10.12 -18.98 11.69
N ARG A 105 11.20 -18.53 11.02
CA ARG A 105 11.47 -17.10 10.80
C ARG A 105 10.33 -16.42 10.04
N GLY A 106 9.80 -17.07 9.01
CA GLY A 106 8.67 -16.57 8.21
C GLY A 106 7.40 -16.38 9.04
N LYS A 107 7.09 -17.33 9.93
CA LYS A 107 5.94 -17.23 10.84
C LYS A 107 6.07 -16.06 11.83
N VAL A 108 7.25 -15.89 12.43
CA VAL A 108 7.53 -14.76 13.33
C VAL A 108 7.42 -13.43 12.59
N GLN A 109 8.02 -13.34 11.40
CA GLN A 109 7.93 -12.15 10.56
C GLN A 109 6.48 -11.83 10.16
N SER A 110 5.70 -12.83 9.75
CA SER A 110 4.29 -12.67 9.41
C SER A 110 3.46 -12.16 10.60
N MET A 111 3.70 -12.69 11.80
CA MET A 111 3.02 -12.23 13.02
C MET A 111 3.31 -10.75 13.31
N VAL A 112 4.55 -10.32 13.15
CA VAL A 112 4.96 -8.92 13.32
C VAL A 112 4.34 -8.04 12.23
N MET A 113 4.34 -8.49 10.98
CA MET A 113 3.79 -7.75 9.85
C MET A 113 2.25 -7.64 9.88
N LYS A 114 1.56 -8.61 10.49
CA LYS A 114 0.11 -8.49 10.75
C LYS A 114 -0.21 -7.29 11.64
N ARG A 115 0.59 -7.03 12.67
CA ARG A 115 0.40 -5.85 13.54
C ARG A 115 0.59 -4.54 12.79
N ALA A 116 1.43 -4.52 11.77
CA ALA A 116 1.63 -3.39 10.86
C ALA A 116 0.57 -3.27 9.77
N GLY A 117 -0.46 -4.14 9.75
CA GLY A 117 -1.49 -4.14 8.72
C GLY A 117 -1.03 -4.61 7.33
N ALA A 118 0.16 -5.21 7.21
CA ALA A 118 0.76 -5.58 5.93
C ALA A 118 0.39 -6.99 5.42
N GLU A 119 -0.31 -7.80 6.22
CA GLU A 119 -0.73 -9.17 5.89
C GLU A 119 -2.22 -9.25 5.48
N VAL A 120 -2.75 -8.20 4.85
CA VAL A 120 -4.11 -8.18 4.30
C VAL A 120 -4.08 -8.77 2.89
N PRO A 121 -5.05 -9.60 2.49
CA PRO A 121 -5.18 -10.03 1.10
C PRO A 121 -5.27 -8.86 0.14
N SER A 122 -4.76 -9.03 -1.08
CA SER A 122 -4.91 -8.02 -2.13
C SER A 122 -6.33 -8.05 -2.67
N ALA A 123 -6.99 -6.89 -2.75
CA ALA A 123 -8.31 -6.76 -3.37
C ALA A 123 -8.24 -6.89 -4.90
N ASN A 124 -7.06 -6.66 -5.50
CA ASN A 124 -6.79 -6.88 -6.92
C ASN A 124 -7.78 -6.19 -7.86
N ARG A 125 -8.16 -4.96 -7.55
CA ARG A 125 -9.17 -4.22 -8.30
C ARG A 125 -8.83 -2.74 -8.45
N ILE A 126 -9.48 -2.11 -9.42
CA ILE A 126 -9.57 -0.66 -9.56
C ILE A 126 -11.00 -0.25 -9.19
N THR A 127 -11.12 0.64 -8.23
CA THR A 127 -12.39 1.23 -7.81
C THR A 127 -12.50 2.65 -8.36
N LEU A 128 -13.62 2.97 -8.96
CA LEU A 128 -13.97 4.31 -9.42
C LEU A 128 -14.76 5.02 -8.32
N LEU A 129 -14.36 6.25 -8.04
CA LEU A 129 -15.05 7.18 -7.15
C LEU A 129 -15.48 8.38 -7.97
N ARG A 130 -16.74 8.80 -7.85
CA ARG A 130 -17.29 9.99 -8.48
C ARG A 130 -17.98 10.84 -7.43
N ASP A 131 -17.53 12.08 -7.33
CA ASP A 131 -18.19 13.16 -6.64
C ASP A 131 -19.14 13.82 -7.65
N THR A 132 -20.44 13.71 -7.44
CA THR A 132 -21.46 14.13 -8.43
C THR A 132 -21.94 15.54 -8.21
N ASP A 133 -21.77 16.10 -7.00
CA ASP A 133 -22.23 17.45 -6.67
C ASP A 133 -21.09 18.43 -6.32
N GLY A 134 -19.85 17.95 -6.28
CA GLY A 134 -18.64 18.75 -6.10
C GLY A 134 -18.39 19.14 -4.64
N ASP A 135 -18.94 18.41 -3.67
CA ASP A 135 -18.77 18.70 -2.26
C ASP A 135 -17.48 18.10 -1.65
N GLY A 136 -16.79 17.25 -2.40
CA GLY A 136 -15.55 16.57 -2.03
C GLY A 136 -15.80 15.20 -1.38
N VAL A 137 -17.01 14.66 -1.46
CA VAL A 137 -17.36 13.30 -1.07
C VAL A 137 -17.85 12.54 -2.32
N ALA A 138 -17.43 11.30 -2.48
CA ALA A 138 -17.89 10.48 -3.62
C ALA A 138 -19.19 9.75 -3.26
N GLU A 139 -20.32 10.12 -3.90
CA GLU A 139 -21.60 9.44 -3.78
C GLU A 139 -21.63 8.14 -4.55
N MET A 140 -20.83 8.07 -5.64
CA MET A 140 -20.73 6.85 -6.43
C MET A 140 -19.40 6.15 -6.19
N ARG A 141 -19.50 4.88 -5.83
CA ARG A 141 -18.37 3.97 -5.71
C ARG A 141 -18.67 2.69 -6.47
N THR A 142 -17.86 2.38 -7.47
CA THR A 142 -18.05 1.21 -8.33
C THR A 142 -16.72 0.50 -8.57
N VAL A 143 -16.72 -0.83 -8.56
CA VAL A 143 -15.56 -1.60 -9.04
C VAL A 143 -15.50 -1.46 -10.55
N SER A 144 -14.55 -0.67 -11.02
CA SER A 144 -14.36 -0.41 -12.46
C SER A 144 -13.69 -1.59 -13.18
N LEU A 145 -12.77 -2.26 -12.51
CA LEU A 145 -12.06 -3.43 -13.03
C LEU A 145 -11.64 -4.34 -11.88
N ALA A 146 -11.87 -5.63 -12.01
CA ALA A 146 -11.52 -6.66 -11.02
C ALA A 146 -10.51 -7.67 -11.61
N ASP A 147 -10.13 -8.64 -10.78
CA ASP A 147 -9.29 -9.78 -11.15
C ASP A 147 -7.92 -9.39 -11.75
N LEU A 148 -7.37 -8.29 -11.26
CA LEU A 148 -6.01 -7.84 -11.57
C LEU A 148 -4.99 -8.55 -10.68
N HIS A 149 -3.70 -8.38 -10.97
CA HIS A 149 -2.63 -8.96 -10.19
C HIS A 149 -1.82 -7.87 -9.45
N SER A 150 -2.25 -7.52 -8.25
CA SER A 150 -1.64 -6.47 -7.43
C SER A 150 -1.42 -5.17 -8.22
N PRO A 151 -2.48 -4.54 -8.77
CA PRO A 151 -2.37 -3.34 -9.59
C PRO A 151 -1.82 -2.17 -8.77
N PHE A 152 -1.10 -1.27 -9.46
CA PHE A 152 -0.55 -0.06 -8.83
C PHE A 152 -0.68 1.16 -9.77
N GLY A 153 0.30 1.42 -10.64
CA GLY A 153 0.31 2.58 -11.52
C GLY A 153 -0.78 2.53 -12.58
N MET A 154 -1.32 3.67 -12.94
CA MET A 154 -2.33 3.84 -13.99
C MET A 154 -2.01 5.05 -14.84
N ALA A 155 -2.29 4.96 -16.15
CA ALA A 155 -2.18 6.07 -17.08
C ALA A 155 -3.25 5.95 -18.18
N LEU A 156 -3.94 7.04 -18.46
CA LEU A 156 -4.85 7.14 -19.62
C LEU A 156 -4.10 7.74 -20.81
N VAL A 157 -4.00 6.98 -21.88
CA VAL A 157 -3.37 7.43 -23.15
C VAL A 157 -4.41 7.32 -24.27
N GLY A 158 -4.86 8.43 -24.77
CA GLY A 158 -5.99 8.46 -25.70
C GLY A 158 -7.24 7.82 -25.08
N ASN A 159 -7.72 6.75 -25.68
CA ASN A 159 -8.90 6.01 -25.22
C ASN A 159 -8.53 4.65 -24.61
N GLU A 160 -7.32 4.49 -24.10
CA GLU A 160 -6.85 3.27 -23.44
C GLU A 160 -6.32 3.59 -22.04
N LEU A 161 -6.85 2.91 -21.05
CA LEU A 161 -6.35 2.96 -19.67
C LEU A 161 -5.33 1.85 -19.50
N PHE A 162 -4.08 2.25 -19.27
CA PHE A 162 -2.98 1.34 -18.94
C PHE A 162 -2.90 1.15 -17.43
N ILE A 163 -2.66 -0.09 -17.00
CA ILE A 163 -2.58 -0.48 -15.59
C ILE A 163 -1.35 -1.37 -15.42
N ALA A 164 -0.47 -0.98 -14.49
CA ALA A 164 0.70 -1.75 -14.14
C ALA A 164 0.36 -2.75 -13.03
N ASN A 165 0.24 -4.01 -13.37
CA ASN A 165 0.20 -5.13 -12.44
C ASN A 165 1.62 -5.44 -11.91
N ALA A 166 1.71 -6.31 -10.90
CA ALA A 166 3.01 -6.71 -10.34
C ALA A 166 3.91 -7.45 -11.36
N ASP A 167 3.33 -8.10 -12.36
CA ASP A 167 3.97 -8.99 -13.34
C ASP A 167 3.77 -8.59 -14.81
N ALA A 168 2.83 -7.70 -15.11
CA ALA A 168 2.52 -7.31 -16.47
C ALA A 168 1.96 -5.87 -16.55
N LEU A 169 2.19 -5.21 -17.68
CA LEU A 169 1.44 -4.04 -18.09
C LEU A 169 0.21 -4.51 -18.88
N VAL A 170 -0.97 -4.10 -18.45
CA VAL A 170 -2.23 -4.40 -19.14
C VAL A 170 -2.93 -3.13 -19.56
N LYS A 171 -3.84 -3.21 -20.51
CA LYS A 171 -4.69 -2.09 -20.94
C LYS A 171 -6.13 -2.51 -21.13
N VAL A 172 -7.04 -1.56 -20.97
CA VAL A 172 -8.46 -1.69 -21.28
C VAL A 172 -8.95 -0.49 -22.06
N PRO A 173 -9.95 -0.64 -22.94
CA PRO A 173 -10.61 0.50 -23.58
C PRO A 173 -11.26 1.40 -22.50
N TYR A 174 -11.15 2.71 -22.73
CA TYR A 174 -11.76 3.72 -21.86
C TYR A 174 -12.67 4.64 -22.68
N SER A 175 -13.84 4.92 -22.14
CA SER A 175 -14.76 5.95 -22.64
C SER A 175 -15.10 6.92 -21.51
N ALA A 176 -15.14 8.21 -21.83
CA ALA A 176 -15.44 9.24 -20.83
C ALA A 176 -16.79 8.97 -20.14
N GLY A 177 -16.80 9.05 -18.80
CA GLY A 177 -18.00 8.84 -17.98
C GLY A 177 -18.39 7.39 -17.73
N GLN A 178 -17.71 6.39 -18.32
CA GLN A 178 -17.95 4.99 -18.00
C GLN A 178 -17.62 4.70 -16.53
N THR A 179 -18.36 3.80 -15.91
CA THR A 179 -18.16 3.41 -14.49
C THR A 179 -17.46 2.05 -14.34
N ALA A 180 -17.50 1.24 -15.40
CA ALA A 180 -16.86 -0.06 -15.47
C ALA A 180 -16.12 -0.22 -16.80
N ALA A 181 -15.04 -0.98 -16.82
CA ALA A 181 -14.29 -1.29 -18.03
C ALA A 181 -15.18 -2.05 -19.04
N ALA A 182 -15.06 -1.70 -20.32
CA ALA A 182 -15.87 -2.27 -21.39
C ALA A 182 -15.45 -3.69 -21.82
N GLY A 183 -14.38 -4.24 -21.23
CA GLY A 183 -13.87 -5.57 -21.58
C GLY A 183 -12.79 -6.06 -20.63
N ALA A 184 -12.32 -7.27 -20.87
CA ALA A 184 -11.21 -7.85 -20.13
C ALA A 184 -9.89 -7.12 -20.44
N PRO A 185 -8.96 -7.05 -19.48
CA PRO A 185 -7.64 -6.48 -19.71
C PRO A 185 -6.88 -7.25 -20.78
N VAL A 186 -6.23 -6.52 -21.68
CA VAL A 186 -5.32 -7.06 -22.68
C VAL A 186 -3.90 -6.80 -22.23
N GLN A 187 -3.08 -7.84 -22.16
CA GLN A 187 -1.68 -7.72 -21.82
C GLN A 187 -0.90 -7.02 -22.93
N VAL A 188 -0.11 -6.01 -22.54
CA VAL A 188 0.76 -5.25 -23.44
C VAL A 188 2.17 -5.82 -23.42
N THR A 189 2.70 -6.08 -22.22
CA THR A 189 4.03 -6.66 -22.02
C THR A 189 4.16 -7.27 -20.64
N ASP A 190 5.07 -8.23 -20.50
CA ASP A 190 5.49 -8.74 -19.20
C ASP A 190 6.32 -7.69 -18.46
N LEU A 191 6.19 -7.69 -17.14
CA LEU A 191 7.08 -6.98 -16.23
C LEU A 191 7.85 -8.01 -15.40
N PRO A 192 9.11 -7.73 -15.01
CA PRO A 192 9.91 -8.70 -14.26
C PRO A 192 9.18 -9.18 -13.00
N PRO A 193 8.76 -10.47 -12.92
CA PRO A 193 7.96 -10.98 -11.81
C PRO A 193 8.81 -11.40 -10.60
N GLY A 194 10.11 -11.09 -10.56
CA GLY A 194 11.06 -11.63 -9.61
C GLY A 194 10.64 -11.57 -8.15
N VAL A 195 11.38 -12.26 -7.27
CA VAL A 195 11.28 -12.15 -5.80
C VAL A 195 11.66 -10.71 -5.44
N ASN A 196 10.70 -9.81 -5.61
CA ASN A 196 10.89 -8.40 -5.47
C ASN A 196 10.08 -7.90 -4.28
N HIS A 197 10.77 -7.38 -3.27
CA HIS A 197 10.11 -6.69 -2.17
C HIS A 197 9.44 -5.38 -2.64
N HIS A 198 9.81 -4.88 -3.81
CA HIS A 198 9.26 -3.68 -4.47
C HIS A 198 8.38 -4.10 -5.66
N TRP A 199 7.27 -4.77 -5.38
CA TRP A 199 6.33 -5.26 -6.38
C TRP A 199 5.52 -4.17 -7.07
N ALA A 200 5.36 -3.00 -6.44
CA ALA A 200 4.65 -1.87 -7.01
C ALA A 200 5.37 -1.35 -8.27
N LYS A 201 4.63 -1.22 -9.37
CA LYS A 201 5.11 -0.69 -10.65
C LYS A 201 4.38 0.60 -10.95
N ASN A 202 5.14 1.67 -11.18
CA ASN A 202 4.60 2.91 -11.72
C ASN A 202 4.60 2.83 -13.24
N GLY A 203 3.52 3.30 -13.86
CA GLY A 203 3.45 3.44 -15.31
C GLY A 203 4.27 4.63 -15.79
#